data_6d8927f678aa54aff6fbe722a89c747f
#
_entry.id   6d8927f678aa54aff6fbe722a89c747f
#
_cell.length_a   1.000
_cell.length_b   1.000
_cell.length_c   1.000
_cell.angle_alpha   90.00
_cell.angle_beta   90.00
_cell.angle_gamma   90.00
#
_symmetry.space_group_name_H-M   'P 1'
#
loop_
_entity.id
_entity.type
_entity.pdbx_description
1 polymer ?
#
loop_
_entity_poly.entity_id
_entity_poly.type
_entity_poly.pdbx_seq_one_letter_code
_entity_poly.pdbx_strand_id
1 'polypeptide(L)'
;MIFLGTYTLPGSKTEEWTKCSIDMASSPLPSCLKKWQMFSCAGGDGLSGFKGYNLIFTEKGKGDEALVEINKRMLPFCQIEGSSWKLETLMSVTDAFKVLENK
;
A
#
# COMPACT_ATOMS: atom_id res chain seq x y z
N MET A 1 -5.54 12.08 -5.04
CA MET A 1 -6.12 10.88 -4.41
C MET A 1 -5.08 10.20 -3.54
N ILE A 2 -5.50 9.66 -2.43
CA ILE A 2 -4.61 8.97 -1.48
C ILE A 2 -5.14 7.57 -1.25
N PHE A 3 -4.26 6.59 -1.33
CA PHE A 3 -4.60 5.20 -0.99
C PHE A 3 -3.88 4.76 0.27
N LEU A 4 -4.54 3.93 1.06
CA LEU A 4 -3.93 3.23 2.18
C LEU A 4 -3.89 1.75 1.84
N GLY A 5 -2.69 1.21 1.73
CA GLY A 5 -2.48 -0.21 1.53
C GLY A 5 -2.05 -0.86 2.83
N THR A 6 -2.77 -1.89 3.26
CA THR A 6 -2.45 -2.64 4.46
C THR A 6 -1.98 -4.02 4.06
N TYR A 7 -0.79 -4.40 4.49
CA TYR A 7 -0.17 -5.67 4.16
C TYR A 7 0.15 -6.44 5.43
N THR A 8 -0.14 -7.73 5.45
CA THR A 8 0.24 -8.61 6.56
C THR A 8 1.07 -9.76 6.05
N LEU A 9 2.01 -10.22 6.86
CA LEU A 9 2.94 -11.27 6.49
C LEU A 9 3.25 -12.17 7.68
N PRO A 10 3.22 -13.52 7.50
CA PRO A 10 3.70 -14.42 8.54
C PRO A 10 5.21 -14.24 8.78
N GLY A 11 5.64 -14.36 10.02
CA GLY A 11 7.05 -14.19 10.39
C GLY A 11 8.00 -15.16 9.66
N SER A 12 7.50 -16.34 9.30
CA SER A 12 8.29 -17.34 8.57
C SER A 12 8.60 -16.96 7.12
N LYS A 13 7.97 -15.89 6.61
CA LYS A 13 8.09 -15.47 5.20
C LYS A 13 8.88 -14.17 5.00
N THR A 14 9.60 -13.73 6.03
CA THR A 14 10.35 -12.47 5.96
C THR A 14 11.44 -12.48 4.89
N GLU A 15 12.05 -13.63 4.63
CA GLU A 15 13.09 -13.74 3.61
C GLU A 15 12.51 -13.48 2.21
N GLU A 16 11.36 -14.06 1.90
CA GLU A 16 10.69 -13.87 0.62
C GLU A 16 10.25 -12.42 0.46
N TRP A 17 9.72 -11.84 1.53
CA TRP A 17 9.32 -10.43 1.55
C TRP A 17 10.52 -9.50 1.30
N THR A 18 11.67 -9.81 1.89
CA THR A 18 12.89 -9.03 1.71
C THR A 18 13.30 -9.00 0.25
N LYS A 19 13.26 -10.14 -0.43
CA LYS A 19 13.57 -10.22 -1.87
C LYS A 19 12.64 -9.35 -2.69
N CYS A 20 11.33 -9.45 -2.44
CA CYS A 20 10.36 -8.63 -3.14
C CYS A 20 10.58 -7.13 -2.90
N SER A 21 10.94 -6.79 -1.66
CA SER A 21 11.19 -5.38 -1.28
C SER A 21 12.41 -4.81 -2.00
N ILE A 22 13.48 -5.60 -2.11
CA ILE A 22 14.69 -5.19 -2.83
C ILE A 22 14.37 -4.98 -4.31
N ASP A 23 13.64 -5.91 -4.92
CA ASP A 23 13.24 -5.80 -6.32
C ASP A 23 12.37 -4.57 -6.55
N MET A 24 11.42 -4.33 -5.67
CA MET A 24 10.55 -3.15 -5.75
C MET A 24 11.33 -1.85 -5.62
N ALA A 25 12.29 -1.80 -4.70
CA ALA A 25 13.10 -0.61 -4.45
C ALA A 25 13.98 -0.24 -5.66
N SER A 26 14.36 -1.23 -6.48
CA SER A 26 15.18 -0.99 -7.68
C SER A 26 14.36 -0.53 -8.87
N SER A 27 13.04 -0.60 -8.79
CA SER A 27 12.13 -0.17 -9.85
C SER A 27 11.69 1.27 -9.62
N PRO A 28 11.74 2.13 -10.64
CA PRO A 28 11.29 3.51 -10.47
C PRO A 28 9.80 3.56 -10.18
N LEU A 29 9.39 4.59 -9.44
CA LEU A 29 7.99 4.80 -9.15
C LEU A 29 7.23 5.15 -10.43
N PRO A 30 6.08 4.52 -10.71
CA PRO A 30 5.28 4.86 -11.90
C PRO A 30 4.92 6.34 -11.91
N SER A 31 4.84 6.93 -13.11
CA SER A 31 4.59 8.37 -13.27
C SER A 31 3.24 8.83 -12.71
N CYS A 32 2.28 7.93 -12.58
CA CYS A 32 0.97 8.25 -12.00
C CYS A 32 1.01 8.35 -10.47
N LEU A 33 2.11 7.95 -9.84
CA LEU A 33 2.28 7.99 -8.38
C LEU A 33 3.25 9.10 -8.01
N LYS A 34 2.80 9.94 -7.07
CA LYS A 34 3.60 11.04 -6.57
C LYS A 34 4.54 10.60 -5.46
N LYS A 35 4.07 9.73 -4.57
CA LYS A 35 4.80 9.34 -3.37
C LYS A 35 4.27 8.03 -2.83
N TRP A 36 5.15 7.20 -2.29
CA TRP A 36 4.80 5.94 -1.64
C TRP A 36 5.58 5.84 -0.34
N GLN A 37 4.89 5.98 0.80
CA GLN A 37 5.49 5.88 2.13
C GLN A 37 5.10 4.56 2.79
N MET A 38 6.09 3.85 3.31
CA MET A 38 5.87 2.59 4.02
C MET A 38 6.10 2.76 5.50
N PHE A 39 5.21 2.16 6.30
CA PHE A 39 5.32 2.12 7.75
C PHE A 39 5.13 0.68 8.20
N SER A 40 5.91 0.25 9.17
CA SER A 40 5.85 -1.10 9.72
C SER A 40 5.42 -1.08 11.16
N CYS A 41 4.48 -1.98 11.51
CA CYS A 41 4.16 -2.27 12.91
C CYS A 41 4.89 -3.55 13.31
N ALA A 42 6.04 -3.40 13.94
CA ALA A 42 6.81 -4.56 14.39
C ALA A 42 6.12 -5.20 15.60
N GLY A 43 5.72 -6.46 15.46
CA GLY A 43 5.09 -7.22 16.54
C GLY A 43 3.77 -6.62 17.01
N GLY A 44 3.10 -5.84 16.17
CA GLY A 44 1.98 -5.00 16.57
C GLY A 44 0.75 -5.72 17.05
N ASP A 45 0.55 -6.96 16.66
CA ASP A 45 -0.62 -7.74 17.06
C ASP A 45 -0.28 -8.88 18.02
N GLY A 46 0.96 -8.95 18.47
CA GLY A 46 1.42 -10.02 19.36
C GLY A 46 1.63 -11.35 18.64
N LEU A 47 1.49 -11.39 17.33
CA LEU A 47 1.73 -12.58 16.54
C LEU A 47 3.15 -12.59 15.99
N SER A 48 3.57 -13.71 15.43
CA SER A 48 4.90 -13.89 14.89
C SER A 48 5.12 -13.22 13.53
N GLY A 49 4.14 -12.48 13.04
CA GLY A 49 4.22 -11.80 11.77
C GLY A 49 4.40 -10.30 11.91
N PHE A 50 4.33 -9.59 10.78
CA PHE A 50 4.30 -8.13 10.81
C PHE A 50 3.19 -7.57 9.92
N LYS A 51 2.89 -6.30 10.16
CA LYS A 51 1.88 -5.56 9.43
C LYS A 51 2.51 -4.28 8.88
N GLY A 52 2.32 -4.04 7.61
CA GLY A 52 2.83 -2.83 6.95
C GLY A 52 1.69 -1.95 6.47
N TYR A 53 1.88 -0.65 6.61
CA TYR A 53 0.95 0.34 6.07
C TYR A 53 1.66 1.09 4.96
N ASN A 54 0.97 1.30 3.85
CA ASN A 54 1.51 2.00 2.70
C ASN A 54 0.61 3.19 2.39
N LEU A 55 1.14 4.38 2.55
CA LEU A 55 0.41 5.59 2.22
C LEU A 55 0.87 6.04 0.85
N ILE A 56 -0.04 6.00 -0.12
CA ILE A 56 0.29 6.17 -1.53
C ILE A 56 -0.46 7.38 -2.09
N PHE A 57 0.31 8.35 -2.58
CA PHE A 57 -0.22 9.59 -3.14
C PHE A 57 -0.16 9.51 -4.66
N THR A 58 -1.27 9.82 -5.33
CA THR A 58 -1.33 9.77 -6.79
C THR A 58 -1.21 11.18 -7.36
N GLU A 59 -0.75 11.27 -8.61
CA GLU A 59 -0.77 12.51 -9.35
C GLU A 59 -2.24 12.86 -9.65
N LYS A 60 -2.53 14.15 -9.76
CA LYS A 60 -3.88 14.65 -10.00
C LYS A 60 -4.47 14.05 -11.28
N GLY A 61 -5.68 13.51 -11.17
CA GLY A 61 -6.37 12.92 -12.32
C GLY A 61 -5.89 11.54 -12.73
N LYS A 62 -4.98 10.94 -11.96
CA LYS A 62 -4.36 9.64 -12.29
C LYS A 62 -4.80 8.50 -11.37
N GLY A 63 -5.92 8.67 -10.66
CA GLY A 63 -6.37 7.66 -9.68
C GLY A 63 -6.61 6.28 -10.26
N ASP A 64 -7.26 6.18 -11.42
CA ASP A 64 -7.56 4.88 -12.05
C ASP A 64 -6.29 4.18 -12.51
N GLU A 65 -5.40 4.93 -13.14
CA GLU A 65 -4.10 4.41 -13.58
C GLU A 65 -3.27 3.97 -12.38
N ALA A 66 -3.29 4.77 -11.30
CA ALA A 66 -2.56 4.47 -10.08
C ALA A 66 -3.05 3.16 -9.44
N LEU A 67 -4.36 2.94 -9.43
CA LEU A 67 -4.93 1.72 -8.86
C LEU A 67 -4.36 0.47 -9.54
N VAL A 68 -4.25 0.49 -10.85
CA VAL A 68 -3.68 -0.62 -11.62
C VAL A 68 -2.20 -0.79 -11.29
N GLU A 69 -1.43 0.30 -11.32
CA GLU A 69 0.01 0.24 -11.08
C GLU A 69 0.37 -0.17 -9.66
N ILE A 70 -0.40 0.26 -8.66
CA ILE A 70 -0.22 -0.14 -7.28
C ILE A 70 -0.39 -1.67 -7.14
N ASN A 71 -1.45 -2.20 -7.71
CA ASN A 71 -1.73 -3.63 -7.60
C ASN A 71 -0.73 -4.49 -8.39
N LYS A 72 -0.26 -4.00 -9.53
CA LYS A 72 0.82 -4.67 -10.26
C LYS A 72 2.10 -4.74 -9.42
N ARG A 73 2.43 -3.64 -8.76
CA ARG A 73 3.64 -3.53 -7.95
C ARG A 73 3.58 -4.44 -6.72
N MET A 74 2.38 -4.63 -6.18
CA MET A 74 2.17 -5.47 -5.01
C MET A 74 1.95 -6.96 -5.34
N LEU A 75 1.78 -7.29 -6.60
CA LEU A 75 1.50 -8.68 -7.00
C LEU A 75 2.50 -9.70 -6.46
N PRO A 76 3.83 -9.47 -6.57
CA PRO A 76 4.79 -10.43 -6.01
C PRO A 76 4.63 -10.64 -4.51
N PHE A 77 4.28 -9.58 -3.78
CA PHE A 77 4.05 -9.66 -2.33
C PHE A 77 2.80 -10.48 -2.02
N CYS A 78 1.77 -10.33 -2.82
CA CYS A 78 0.51 -11.04 -2.64
C CYS A 78 0.65 -12.55 -2.95
N GLN A 79 1.67 -12.93 -3.68
CA GLN A 79 1.95 -14.34 -3.98
C GLN A 79 2.69 -15.07 -2.85
N ILE A 80 3.15 -14.36 -1.84
CA ILE A 80 3.77 -14.97 -0.68
C ILE A 80 2.68 -15.64 0.15
N GLU A 81 2.85 -16.92 0.42
CA GLU A 81 1.87 -17.70 1.17
C GLU A 81 1.60 -17.10 2.54
N GLY A 82 0.34 -16.96 2.89
CA GLY A 82 -0.07 -16.42 4.18
C GLY A 82 -0.11 -14.90 4.25
N SER A 83 0.28 -14.21 3.19
CA SER A 83 0.20 -12.75 3.15
C SER A 83 -1.23 -12.28 2.87
N SER A 84 -1.51 -11.05 3.23
CA SER A 84 -2.78 -10.40 2.85
C SER A 84 -2.51 -8.96 2.42
N TRP A 85 -3.33 -8.47 1.51
CA TRP A 85 -3.23 -7.11 0.98
C TRP A 85 -4.62 -6.51 0.88
N LYS A 86 -4.74 -5.27 1.37
CA LYS A 86 -5.99 -4.52 1.30
C LYS A 86 -5.67 -3.09 0.88
N LEU A 87 -6.36 -2.59 -0.12
CA LEU A 87 -6.18 -1.22 -0.60
C LEU A 87 -7.46 -0.42 -0.38
N GLU A 88 -7.34 0.71 0.31
CA GLU A 88 -8.45 1.59 0.61
C GLU A 88 -8.18 2.97 0.04
N THR A 89 -9.23 3.62 -0.48
CA THR A 89 -9.15 5.02 -0.91
C THR A 89 -9.43 5.90 0.29
N LEU A 90 -8.55 6.87 0.52
CA LEU A 90 -8.71 7.81 1.62
C LEU A 90 -9.24 9.14 1.11
N MET A 91 -10.03 9.77 1.94
CA MET A 91 -10.58 11.10 1.69
C MET A 91 -10.00 12.06 2.72
N SER A 92 -9.55 13.22 2.29
CA SER A 92 -9.09 14.25 3.22
C SER A 92 -10.28 14.77 4.03
N VAL A 93 -9.99 15.35 5.19
CA VAL A 93 -11.05 15.96 6.02
C VAL A 93 -11.78 17.05 5.24
N THR A 94 -11.04 17.84 4.45
CA THR A 94 -11.64 18.87 3.60
C THR A 94 -12.62 18.29 2.59
N ASP A 95 -12.25 17.19 1.91
CA ASP A 95 -13.12 16.53 0.95
C ASP A 95 -14.32 15.87 1.65
N ALA A 96 -14.12 15.35 2.84
CA ALA A 96 -15.22 14.79 3.64
C ALA A 96 -16.27 15.86 3.96
N PHE A 97 -15.84 17.08 4.30
CA PHE A 97 -16.76 18.19 4.53
C PHE A 97 -17.53 18.54 3.28
N LYS A 98 -16.91 18.49 2.11
CA LYS A 98 -17.61 18.75 0.84
C LYS A 98 -18.72 17.74 0.59
N VAL A 99 -18.48 16.47 0.94
CA VAL A 99 -19.51 15.44 0.83
C VAL A 99 -20.71 15.77 1.72
N LEU A 100 -20.43 16.19 2.96
CA LEU A 100 -21.49 16.56 3.90
C LEU A 100 -22.27 17.79 3.48
N GLU A 101 -21.62 18.76 2.84
CA GLU A 101 -22.26 19.98 2.36
C GLU A 101 -23.24 19.73 1.22
N ASN A 102 -23.06 18.66 0.48
CA ASN A 102 -23.90 18.33 -0.68
C ASN A 102 -25.17 17.53 -0.34
N LYS A 103 -25.52 17.49 0.92
CA LYS A 103 -26.75 16.79 1.34
C LYS A 103 -28.01 17.64 1.15
#